data_d82fad03987c51df9a266018b453c22a
#
_entry.id   d82fad03987c51df9a266018b453c22a
#
_cell.length_a   1.000
_cell.length_b   1.000
_cell.length_c   1.000
_cell.angle_alpha   90.00
_cell.angle_beta   90.00
_cell.angle_gamma   90.00
#
_symmetry.space_group_name_H-M   'P 1'
#
loop_
_entity.id
_entity.type
_entity.pdbx_description
1 polymer ?
#
loop_
_entity_poly.entity_id
_entity_poly.type
_entity_poly.pdbx_seq_one_letter_code
_entity_poly.pdbx_strand_id
1 'polypeptide(L)'
;MPFKYGIATMTEVPMLFVRLDTEVDGRPSWGIASDLLPPKWFTKVADDPIDKEIADMLRVIRHALGQAIGLEAPTAFSAWQTIYNTQAAWAKAEGLPPLLAHFGTSLAERALIESVCRANGRPPGQALRDGTLGFEPGAIHDTLAKRPAAELLPEQPLAKVLARHTVGLADPLSSEAIPAGEQLDDSLPQSLDQCIRAYGLRHFKIKISGDPDADLERLHRVAATITQHAPDDFAFSLDGNEQFASVESFQHHWAQLSGDPKVAGFFRHLLFVEQPLRRDIALDKSVGDELARWP
;
A
#
# COMPACT_ATOMS: atom_id res chain seq x y z
N MET A 1 -19.90 4.69 2.52
CA MET A 1 -19.49 6.00 1.94
C MET A 1 -18.52 5.77 0.81
N PRO A 2 -18.54 6.57 -0.26
CA PRO A 2 -17.55 6.48 -1.33
C PRO A 2 -16.13 6.77 -0.81
N PHE A 3 -15.15 5.96 -1.20
CA PHE A 3 -13.74 6.19 -0.88
C PHE A 3 -13.03 6.78 -2.10
N LYS A 4 -12.45 7.97 -1.94
CA LYS A 4 -11.76 8.67 -3.03
C LYS A 4 -10.25 8.65 -2.85
N TYR A 5 -9.55 8.13 -3.87
CA TYR A 5 -8.08 8.09 -3.91
C TYR A 5 -7.57 8.36 -5.34
N GLY A 6 -6.55 9.19 -5.45
CA GLY A 6 -6.04 9.59 -6.77
C GLY A 6 -7.19 10.06 -7.69
N ILE A 7 -7.32 9.43 -8.84
CA ILE A 7 -8.37 9.70 -9.84
C ILE A 7 -9.64 8.85 -9.65
N ALA A 8 -9.67 7.92 -8.69
CA ALA A 8 -10.76 6.98 -8.51
C ALA A 8 -11.69 7.35 -7.36
N THR A 9 -12.98 7.05 -7.55
CA THR A 9 -13.97 7.01 -6.47
C THR A 9 -14.55 5.61 -6.42
N MET A 10 -14.36 4.92 -5.29
CA MET A 10 -14.77 3.54 -5.10
C MET A 10 -15.99 3.48 -4.18
N THR A 11 -17.08 2.90 -4.67
CA THR A 11 -18.30 2.63 -3.90
C THR A 11 -18.44 1.15 -3.60
N GLU A 12 -17.99 0.33 -4.53
CA GLU A 12 -17.97 -1.13 -4.45
C GLU A 12 -16.65 -1.64 -5.02
N VAL A 13 -16.15 -2.75 -4.48
CA VAL A 13 -14.93 -3.38 -4.99
C VAL A 13 -15.04 -4.90 -4.82
N PRO A 14 -14.77 -5.68 -5.87
CA PRO A 14 -14.71 -7.13 -5.75
C PRO A 14 -13.56 -7.55 -4.85
N MET A 15 -13.79 -8.56 -4.01
CA MET A 15 -12.75 -9.25 -3.25
C MET A 15 -12.50 -10.62 -3.89
N LEU A 16 -11.23 -10.91 -4.14
CA LEU A 16 -10.80 -12.19 -4.69
C LEU A 16 -10.13 -13.03 -3.60
N PHE A 17 -10.39 -14.34 -3.63
CA PHE A 17 -9.69 -15.35 -2.84
C PHE A 17 -8.98 -16.32 -3.77
N VAL A 18 -7.73 -16.62 -3.44
CA VAL A 18 -6.92 -17.66 -4.09
C VAL A 18 -6.65 -18.75 -3.07
N ARG A 19 -6.86 -20.00 -3.45
CA ARG A 19 -6.39 -21.15 -2.70
C ARG A 19 -5.34 -21.89 -3.51
N LEU A 20 -4.22 -22.21 -2.88
CA LEU A 20 -3.15 -23.01 -3.44
C LEU A 20 -3.03 -24.30 -2.61
N ASP A 21 -3.29 -25.44 -3.23
CA ASP A 21 -3.04 -26.74 -2.62
C ASP A 21 -1.63 -27.18 -3.03
N THR A 22 -0.81 -27.61 -2.05
CA THR A 22 0.62 -27.93 -2.21
C THR A 22 0.97 -29.21 -1.52
N GLU A 23 2.20 -29.68 -1.79
CA GLU A 23 2.88 -30.70 -0.99
C GLU A 23 4.15 -30.08 -0.40
N VAL A 24 4.33 -30.14 0.90
CA VAL A 24 5.51 -29.62 1.62
C VAL A 24 6.15 -30.75 2.39
N ASP A 25 7.39 -31.13 2.03
CA ASP A 25 8.12 -32.27 2.61
C ASP A 25 7.29 -33.58 2.57
N GLY A 26 6.67 -33.87 1.44
CA GLY A 26 5.83 -35.06 1.24
C GLY A 26 4.47 -35.05 1.96
N ARG A 27 4.04 -33.90 2.52
CA ARG A 27 2.78 -33.75 3.24
C ARG A 27 1.85 -32.77 2.53
N PRO A 28 0.57 -33.14 2.30
CA PRO A 28 -0.41 -32.22 1.77
C PRO A 28 -0.58 -30.98 2.65
N SER A 29 -0.60 -29.83 2.03
CA SER A 29 -0.87 -28.54 2.69
C SER A 29 -1.65 -27.61 1.76
N TRP A 30 -2.07 -26.48 2.26
CA TRP A 30 -2.75 -25.45 1.48
C TRP A 30 -2.57 -24.07 2.09
N GLY A 31 -2.69 -23.06 1.26
CA GLY A 31 -2.71 -21.67 1.71
C GLY A 31 -3.71 -20.85 0.94
N ILE A 32 -4.15 -19.74 1.56
CA ILE A 32 -5.10 -18.80 0.99
C ILE A 32 -4.45 -17.42 0.93
N ALA A 33 -4.68 -16.72 -0.16
CA ALA A 33 -4.45 -15.29 -0.28
C ALA A 33 -5.73 -14.59 -0.73
N SER A 34 -5.92 -13.35 -0.30
CA SER A 34 -7.04 -12.54 -0.76
C SER A 34 -6.59 -11.10 -0.99
N ASP A 35 -7.26 -10.44 -1.91
CA ASP A 35 -7.12 -9.00 -2.11
C ASP A 35 -8.38 -8.41 -2.75
N LEU A 36 -8.51 -7.08 -2.64
CA LEU A 36 -9.49 -6.34 -3.40
C LEU A 36 -8.98 -6.16 -4.84
N LEU A 37 -9.90 -5.96 -5.79
CA LEU A 37 -9.57 -5.62 -7.18
C LEU A 37 -9.82 -4.10 -7.41
N PRO A 38 -8.93 -3.22 -6.91
CA PRO A 38 -9.16 -1.78 -6.91
C PRO A 38 -8.95 -1.19 -8.32
N PRO A 39 -9.97 -0.58 -8.93
CA PRO A 39 -9.80 0.09 -10.21
C PRO A 39 -8.87 1.31 -10.09
N LYS A 40 -8.22 1.70 -11.20
CA LYS A 40 -7.32 2.87 -11.30
C LYS A 40 -6.09 2.82 -10.36
N TRP A 41 -5.82 1.65 -9.74
CA TRP A 41 -4.66 1.50 -8.86
C TRP A 41 -3.37 1.17 -9.63
N PHE A 42 -3.47 0.25 -10.61
CA PHE A 42 -2.31 -0.27 -11.32
C PHE A 42 -1.99 0.49 -12.61
N THR A 43 -2.98 0.91 -13.36
CA THR A 43 -2.82 1.54 -14.69
C THR A 43 -3.01 3.05 -14.68
N LYS A 44 -3.85 3.59 -13.80
CA LYS A 44 -4.18 5.03 -13.69
C LYS A 44 -4.62 5.69 -15.01
N VAL A 45 -5.25 4.93 -15.90
CA VAL A 45 -5.85 5.46 -17.14
C VAL A 45 -7.28 5.89 -16.85
N ALA A 46 -7.55 7.19 -16.91
CA ALA A 46 -8.83 7.77 -16.46
C ALA A 46 -10.04 7.17 -17.20
N ASP A 47 -9.92 7.00 -18.52
CA ASP A 47 -11.02 6.59 -19.40
C ASP A 47 -11.16 5.06 -19.57
N ASP A 48 -10.27 4.25 -18.96
CA ASP A 48 -10.41 2.79 -19.04
C ASP A 48 -11.67 2.34 -18.27
N PRO A 49 -12.51 1.48 -18.87
CA PRO A 49 -13.65 0.91 -18.18
C PRO A 49 -13.22 0.07 -16.96
N ILE A 50 -13.97 0.15 -15.87
CA ILE A 50 -13.69 -0.61 -14.64
C ILE A 50 -13.65 -2.12 -14.90
N ASP A 51 -14.58 -2.63 -15.71
CA ASP A 51 -14.63 -4.06 -16.05
C ASP A 51 -13.39 -4.53 -16.80
N LYS A 52 -12.80 -3.68 -17.67
CA LYS A 52 -11.53 -3.97 -18.34
C LYS A 52 -10.39 -4.09 -17.33
N GLU A 53 -10.29 -3.17 -16.39
CA GLU A 53 -9.24 -3.20 -15.38
C GLU A 53 -9.36 -4.41 -14.45
N ILE A 54 -10.60 -4.78 -14.07
CA ILE A 54 -10.85 -6.01 -13.31
C ILE A 54 -10.44 -7.23 -14.13
N ALA A 55 -10.79 -7.28 -15.42
CA ALA A 55 -10.38 -8.36 -16.32
C ALA A 55 -8.85 -8.47 -16.45
N ASP A 56 -8.15 -7.34 -16.55
CA ASP A 56 -6.68 -7.29 -16.60
C ASP A 56 -6.06 -7.79 -15.28
N MET A 57 -6.59 -7.39 -14.13
CA MET A 57 -6.16 -7.93 -12.82
C MET A 57 -6.38 -9.45 -12.73
N LEU A 58 -7.54 -9.95 -13.14
CA LEU A 58 -7.83 -11.38 -13.17
C LEU A 58 -6.93 -12.14 -14.15
N ARG A 59 -6.57 -11.55 -15.27
CA ARG A 59 -5.65 -12.11 -16.27
C ARG A 59 -4.26 -12.34 -15.69
N VAL A 60 -3.68 -11.34 -15.03
CA VAL A 60 -2.35 -11.45 -14.42
C VAL A 60 -2.33 -12.43 -13.25
N ILE A 61 -3.42 -12.51 -12.48
CA ILE A 61 -3.57 -13.47 -11.39
C ILE A 61 -3.64 -14.91 -11.93
N ARG A 62 -4.49 -15.16 -12.95
CA ARG A 62 -4.62 -16.49 -13.56
C ARG A 62 -3.30 -16.93 -14.18
N HIS A 63 -2.55 -16.02 -14.81
CA HIS A 63 -1.27 -16.36 -15.40
C HIS A 63 -0.25 -16.76 -14.30
N ALA A 64 -0.12 -15.98 -13.23
CA ALA A 64 0.78 -16.31 -12.12
C ALA A 64 0.43 -17.63 -11.44
N LEU A 65 -0.85 -17.89 -11.19
CA LEU A 65 -1.32 -19.16 -10.63
C LEU A 65 -1.08 -20.34 -11.57
N GLY A 66 -1.23 -20.14 -12.89
CA GLY A 66 -0.89 -21.13 -13.88
C GLY A 66 0.57 -21.58 -13.83
N GLN A 67 1.49 -20.67 -13.51
CA GLN A 67 2.92 -20.99 -13.31
C GLN A 67 3.19 -21.78 -12.02
N ALA A 68 2.31 -21.70 -11.03
CA ALA A 68 2.45 -22.45 -9.78
C ALA A 68 2.00 -23.92 -9.92
N ILE A 69 1.17 -24.24 -10.93
CA ILE A 69 0.63 -25.60 -11.11
C ILE A 69 1.75 -26.56 -11.50
N GLY A 70 1.98 -27.59 -10.67
CA GLY A 70 3.02 -28.61 -10.89
C GLY A 70 4.45 -28.09 -10.72
N LEU A 71 4.63 -26.86 -10.18
CA LEU A 71 5.97 -26.33 -9.90
C LEU A 71 6.59 -27.05 -8.70
N GLU A 72 7.73 -27.65 -8.93
CA GLU A 72 8.57 -28.21 -7.87
C GLU A 72 9.74 -27.26 -7.58
N ALA A 73 9.97 -26.97 -6.32
CA ALA A 73 11.05 -26.09 -5.89
C ALA A 73 11.54 -26.44 -4.47
N PRO A 74 12.84 -26.27 -4.18
CA PRO A 74 13.39 -26.62 -2.86
C PRO A 74 12.90 -25.73 -1.73
N THR A 75 12.45 -24.51 -2.03
CA THR A 75 11.96 -23.54 -1.01
C THR A 75 10.81 -22.70 -1.56
N ALA A 76 10.02 -22.11 -0.67
CA ALA A 76 9.00 -21.13 -1.06
C ALA A 76 9.60 -19.95 -1.84
N PHE A 77 10.77 -19.49 -1.44
CA PHE A 77 11.45 -18.38 -2.12
C PHE A 77 11.88 -18.74 -3.55
N SER A 78 12.45 -19.92 -3.77
CA SER A 78 12.84 -20.34 -5.12
C SER A 78 11.63 -20.60 -6.03
N ALA A 79 10.51 -21.09 -5.48
CA ALA A 79 9.24 -21.19 -6.21
C ALA A 79 8.74 -19.80 -6.61
N TRP A 80 8.73 -18.87 -5.67
CA TRP A 80 8.37 -17.47 -5.95
C TRP A 80 9.28 -16.85 -7.03
N GLN A 81 10.60 -17.03 -6.97
CA GLN A 81 11.53 -16.50 -8.00
C GLN A 81 11.17 -17.01 -9.39
N THR A 82 10.82 -18.28 -9.52
CA THR A 82 10.41 -18.87 -10.79
C THR A 82 9.15 -18.22 -11.31
N ILE A 83 8.12 -18.10 -10.47
CA ILE A 83 6.85 -17.46 -10.82
C ILE A 83 7.09 -16.00 -11.18
N TYR A 84 7.86 -15.27 -10.37
CA TYR A 84 8.17 -13.85 -10.58
C TYR A 84 8.85 -13.60 -11.92
N ASN A 85 9.90 -14.34 -12.23
CA ASN A 85 10.67 -14.17 -13.46
C ASN A 85 9.84 -14.50 -14.71
N THR A 86 9.05 -15.58 -14.65
CA THR A 86 8.17 -15.98 -15.75
C THR A 86 7.06 -14.96 -15.96
N GLN A 87 6.46 -14.48 -14.87
CA GLN A 87 5.45 -13.43 -14.91
C GLN A 87 5.98 -12.12 -15.49
N ALA A 88 7.19 -11.71 -15.09
CA ALA A 88 7.85 -10.50 -15.60
C ALA A 88 8.12 -10.59 -17.12
N ALA A 89 8.64 -11.73 -17.58
CA ALA A 89 8.92 -11.96 -18.98
C ALA A 89 7.63 -11.94 -19.83
N TRP A 90 6.59 -12.63 -19.38
CA TRP A 90 5.29 -12.64 -20.03
C TRP A 90 4.66 -11.24 -20.06
N ALA A 91 4.63 -10.54 -18.93
CA ALA A 91 4.04 -9.22 -18.85
C ALA A 91 4.74 -8.21 -19.77
N LYS A 92 6.07 -8.30 -19.89
CA LYS A 92 6.86 -7.48 -20.81
C LYS A 92 6.46 -7.77 -22.27
N ALA A 93 6.27 -9.03 -22.64
CA ALA A 93 5.85 -9.42 -24.01
C ALA A 93 4.43 -8.93 -24.32
N GLU A 94 3.54 -8.89 -23.32
CA GLU A 94 2.15 -8.42 -23.43
C GLU A 94 2.00 -6.90 -23.27
N GLY A 95 3.09 -6.15 -22.99
CA GLY A 95 3.05 -4.71 -22.76
C GLY A 95 2.32 -4.30 -21.46
N LEU A 96 2.24 -5.20 -20.46
CA LEU A 96 1.57 -4.93 -19.20
C LEU A 96 2.50 -4.20 -18.21
N PRO A 97 1.95 -3.26 -17.40
CA PRO A 97 2.74 -2.59 -16.38
C PRO A 97 3.28 -3.59 -15.34
N PRO A 98 4.55 -3.48 -14.91
CA PRO A 98 5.14 -4.40 -13.93
C PRO A 98 4.35 -4.50 -12.62
N LEU A 99 3.82 -3.37 -12.11
CA LEU A 99 3.03 -3.36 -10.88
C LEU A 99 1.75 -4.19 -11.02
N LEU A 100 1.06 -4.08 -12.16
CA LEU A 100 -0.12 -4.91 -12.47
C LEU A 100 0.28 -6.39 -12.57
N ALA A 101 1.34 -6.70 -13.30
CA ALA A 101 1.81 -8.07 -13.48
C ALA A 101 2.09 -8.76 -12.14
N HIS A 102 2.83 -8.10 -11.25
CA HIS A 102 3.22 -8.64 -9.96
C HIS A 102 2.13 -8.61 -8.89
N PHE A 103 1.00 -7.97 -9.15
CA PHE A 103 -0.20 -8.18 -8.36
C PHE A 103 -0.62 -9.66 -8.39
N GLY A 104 -0.59 -10.29 -9.58
CA GLY A 104 -0.82 -11.74 -9.72
C GLY A 104 0.21 -12.58 -8.96
N THR A 105 1.51 -12.25 -9.11
CA THR A 105 2.59 -12.91 -8.38
C THR A 105 2.40 -12.84 -6.87
N SER A 106 1.99 -11.68 -6.34
CA SER A 106 1.83 -11.48 -4.89
C SER A 106 0.75 -12.36 -4.27
N LEU A 107 -0.31 -12.68 -5.02
CA LEU A 107 -1.37 -13.59 -4.55
C LEU A 107 -0.89 -15.04 -4.51
N ALA A 108 -0.15 -15.48 -5.53
CA ALA A 108 0.47 -16.81 -5.56
C ALA A 108 1.49 -16.95 -4.41
N GLU A 109 2.35 -15.94 -4.23
CA GLU A 109 3.36 -15.88 -3.17
C GLU A 109 2.75 -15.96 -1.77
N ARG A 110 1.76 -15.14 -1.47
CA ARG A 110 1.11 -15.13 -0.15
C ARG A 110 0.43 -16.46 0.18
N ALA A 111 -0.24 -17.07 -0.81
CA ALA A 111 -0.83 -18.39 -0.63
C ALA A 111 0.24 -19.48 -0.42
N LEU A 112 1.36 -19.40 -1.14
CA LEU A 112 2.49 -20.31 -0.97
C LEU A 112 3.14 -20.18 0.42
N ILE A 113 3.41 -18.95 0.86
CA ILE A 113 3.95 -18.67 2.20
C ILE A 113 3.02 -19.25 3.27
N GLU A 114 1.71 -19.00 3.18
CA GLU A 114 0.75 -19.54 4.15
C GLU A 114 0.77 -21.07 4.15
N SER A 115 0.82 -21.70 2.98
CA SER A 115 0.87 -23.15 2.89
C SER A 115 2.10 -23.74 3.57
N VAL A 116 3.30 -23.18 3.33
CA VAL A 116 4.56 -23.63 3.97
C VAL A 116 4.53 -23.37 5.48
N CYS A 117 4.04 -22.21 5.90
CA CYS A 117 3.88 -21.87 7.32
C CYS A 117 2.92 -22.84 8.04
N ARG A 118 1.81 -23.18 7.41
CA ARG A 118 0.81 -24.13 7.91
C ARG A 118 1.39 -25.54 8.05
N ALA A 119 2.10 -26.03 7.03
CA ALA A 119 2.72 -27.35 7.05
C ALA A 119 3.75 -27.50 8.18
N ASN A 120 4.46 -26.41 8.50
CA ASN A 120 5.52 -26.38 9.51
C ASN A 120 5.02 -25.88 10.90
N GLY A 121 3.76 -25.49 11.06
CA GLY A 121 3.23 -24.94 12.31
C GLY A 121 3.96 -23.65 12.74
N ARG A 122 4.40 -22.83 11.77
CA ARG A 122 5.18 -21.61 12.02
C ARG A 122 4.41 -20.37 11.60
N PRO A 123 4.34 -19.32 12.43
CA PRO A 123 3.90 -18.01 11.96
C PRO A 123 4.84 -17.45 10.88
N PRO A 124 4.37 -16.65 9.91
CA PRO A 124 5.18 -16.16 8.79
C PRO A 124 6.46 -15.41 9.22
N GLY A 125 6.40 -14.57 10.24
CA GLY A 125 7.57 -13.85 10.75
C GLY A 125 8.64 -14.78 11.34
N GLN A 126 8.22 -15.89 11.99
CA GLN A 126 9.15 -16.90 12.48
C GLN A 126 9.71 -17.73 11.34
N ALA A 127 8.87 -18.15 10.38
CA ALA A 127 9.30 -18.92 9.21
C ALA A 127 10.29 -18.14 8.33
N LEU A 128 10.13 -16.82 8.24
CA LEU A 128 11.09 -15.95 7.56
C LEU A 128 12.40 -15.88 8.34
N ARG A 129 12.35 -15.74 9.66
CA ARG A 129 13.51 -15.58 10.53
C ARG A 129 14.35 -16.86 10.64
N ASP A 130 13.71 -18.02 10.78
CA ASP A 130 14.38 -19.32 10.97
C ASP A 130 14.79 -20.02 9.66
N GLY A 131 14.54 -19.37 8.50
CA GLY A 131 14.91 -19.88 7.20
C GLY A 131 13.94 -20.89 6.59
N THR A 132 12.80 -21.19 7.23
CA THR A 132 11.79 -22.14 6.72
C THR A 132 11.30 -21.77 5.30
N LEU A 133 11.23 -20.47 4.97
CA LEU A 133 10.82 -20.00 3.64
C LEU A 133 11.96 -20.00 2.62
N GLY A 134 13.21 -20.20 3.04
CA GLY A 134 14.38 -20.15 2.17
C GLY A 134 14.71 -18.78 1.60
N PHE A 135 14.29 -17.70 2.27
CA PHE A 135 14.46 -16.33 1.78
C PHE A 135 15.94 -15.94 1.75
N GLU A 136 16.40 -15.55 0.56
CA GLU A 136 17.78 -15.12 0.28
C GLU A 136 17.80 -13.63 -0.12
N PRO A 137 18.01 -12.70 0.82
CA PRO A 137 18.01 -11.25 0.52
C PRO A 137 18.99 -10.84 -0.58
N GLY A 138 20.13 -11.52 -0.65
CA GLY A 138 21.16 -11.28 -1.66
C GLY A 138 20.75 -11.61 -3.09
N ALA A 139 19.74 -12.45 -3.28
CA ALA A 139 19.18 -12.72 -4.60
C ALA A 139 18.33 -11.57 -5.14
N ILE A 140 17.95 -10.62 -4.27
CA ILE A 140 17.17 -9.43 -4.62
C ILE A 140 18.06 -8.17 -4.64
N HIS A 141 18.96 -8.03 -3.65
CA HIS A 141 19.87 -6.90 -3.52
C HIS A 141 21.29 -7.35 -3.20
N ASP A 142 22.21 -7.11 -4.09
CA ASP A 142 23.64 -7.51 -3.96
C ASP A 142 24.27 -7.04 -2.65
N THR A 143 23.87 -5.86 -2.13
CA THR A 143 24.33 -5.32 -0.85
C THR A 143 23.95 -6.19 0.35
N LEU A 144 22.99 -7.10 0.18
CA LEU A 144 22.50 -8.03 1.21
C LEU A 144 23.02 -9.47 1.00
N ALA A 145 23.91 -9.71 0.03
CA ALA A 145 24.34 -11.03 -0.43
C ALA A 145 24.88 -11.97 0.67
N LYS A 146 25.32 -11.43 1.81
CA LYS A 146 25.87 -12.22 2.92
C LYS A 146 25.06 -12.07 4.21
N ARG A 147 23.90 -11.47 4.14
CA ARG A 147 23.08 -11.22 5.33
C ARG A 147 21.88 -12.18 5.35
N PRO A 148 21.81 -13.08 6.34
CA PRO A 148 20.61 -13.91 6.52
C PRO A 148 19.39 -13.06 6.92
N ALA A 149 18.19 -13.52 6.58
CA ALA A 149 16.95 -12.83 6.92
C ALA A 149 16.84 -12.50 8.42
N ALA A 150 17.34 -13.38 9.29
CA ALA A 150 17.35 -13.19 10.72
C ALA A 150 18.05 -11.91 11.21
N GLU A 151 19.06 -11.45 10.48
CA GLU A 151 19.78 -10.20 10.81
C GLU A 151 19.02 -8.93 10.40
N LEU A 152 18.05 -9.07 9.49
CA LEU A 152 17.23 -7.98 8.99
C LEU A 152 15.96 -7.78 9.82
N LEU A 153 15.66 -8.69 10.72
CA LEU A 153 14.45 -8.71 11.52
C LEU A 153 14.77 -8.49 13.00
N PRO A 154 13.87 -7.85 13.76
CA PRO A 154 14.04 -7.74 15.21
C PRO A 154 14.04 -9.13 15.86
N GLU A 155 14.74 -9.27 16.98
CA GLU A 155 14.80 -10.56 17.72
C GLU A 155 13.44 -11.06 18.16
N GLN A 156 12.59 -10.13 18.58
CA GLN A 156 11.22 -10.39 18.97
C GLN A 156 10.27 -9.58 18.09
N PRO A 157 9.13 -10.14 17.70
CA PRO A 157 8.10 -9.38 17.01
C PRO A 157 7.60 -8.24 17.90
N LEU A 158 7.21 -7.13 17.29
CA LEU A 158 6.59 -6.03 18.01
C LEU A 158 5.29 -6.51 18.66
N ALA A 159 5.13 -6.23 19.96
CA ALA A 159 3.90 -6.55 20.68
C ALA A 159 2.72 -5.66 20.28
N LYS A 160 3.01 -4.47 19.73
CA LYS A 160 2.03 -3.49 19.27
C LYS A 160 2.53 -2.80 18.01
N VAL A 161 1.60 -2.44 17.13
CA VAL A 161 1.82 -1.56 15.99
C VAL A 161 0.89 -0.35 16.10
N LEU A 162 1.34 0.79 15.59
CA LEU A 162 0.54 2.00 15.56
C LEU A 162 -0.39 1.96 14.34
N ALA A 163 -1.69 2.17 14.57
CA ALA A 163 -2.64 2.35 13.48
C ALA A 163 -2.50 3.77 12.92
N ARG A 164 -2.29 3.88 11.60
CA ARG A 164 -2.28 5.15 10.88
C ARG A 164 -3.57 5.29 10.08
N HIS A 165 -4.46 6.15 10.55
CA HIS A 165 -5.76 6.38 9.94
C HIS A 165 -5.62 7.22 8.66
N THR A 166 -6.22 6.76 7.57
CA THR A 166 -6.23 7.53 6.32
C THR A 166 -7.36 8.55 6.33
N VAL A 167 -7.01 9.81 6.03
CA VAL A 167 -7.95 10.91 5.79
C VAL A 167 -8.01 11.15 4.29
N GLY A 168 -9.05 10.66 3.65
CA GLY A 168 -9.27 10.77 2.21
C GLY A 168 -9.64 12.19 1.78
N LEU A 169 -9.59 12.45 0.47
CA LEU A 169 -9.86 13.78 -0.09
C LEU A 169 -11.30 14.26 0.15
N ALA A 170 -12.26 13.33 0.25
CA ALA A 170 -13.66 13.61 0.40
C ALA A 170 -14.25 13.15 1.75
N ASP A 171 -13.42 12.60 2.65
CA ASP A 171 -13.91 12.07 3.92
C ASP A 171 -14.51 13.17 4.79
N PRO A 172 -15.68 12.94 5.43
CA PRO A 172 -16.24 13.88 6.38
C PRO A 172 -15.30 14.11 7.56
N LEU A 173 -15.07 15.37 7.91
CA LEU A 173 -14.20 15.72 9.04
C LEU A 173 -14.96 15.79 10.37
N SER A 174 -16.27 16.07 10.30
CA SER A 174 -17.18 16.03 11.45
C SER A 174 -18.50 15.35 11.09
N SER A 175 -19.26 14.96 12.10
CA SER A 175 -20.59 14.35 11.92
C SER A 175 -21.58 15.27 11.20
N GLU A 176 -21.47 16.57 11.41
CA GLU A 176 -22.33 17.58 10.78
C GLU A 176 -22.05 17.71 9.27
N ALA A 177 -20.86 17.29 8.83
CA ALA A 177 -20.50 17.32 7.41
C ALA A 177 -21.10 16.14 6.61
N ILE A 178 -21.72 15.17 7.28
CA ILE A 178 -22.34 14.00 6.63
C ILE A 178 -23.80 14.38 6.28
N PRO A 179 -24.20 14.33 5.00
CA PRO A 179 -25.58 14.55 4.61
C PRO A 179 -26.54 13.60 5.36
N ALA A 180 -27.68 14.08 5.79
CA ALA A 180 -28.63 13.29 6.59
C ALA A 180 -29.06 11.97 5.93
N GLY A 181 -29.12 11.91 4.60
CA GLY A 181 -29.44 10.68 3.85
C GLY A 181 -28.26 9.70 3.65
N GLU A 182 -27.04 10.09 4.03
CA GLU A 182 -25.83 9.29 3.88
C GLU A 182 -25.32 8.74 5.21
N GLN A 183 -25.96 9.11 6.32
CA GLN A 183 -25.63 8.56 7.63
C GLN A 183 -26.03 7.10 7.71
N LEU A 184 -25.08 6.24 8.12
CA LEU A 184 -25.32 4.81 8.31
C LEU A 184 -25.65 4.54 9.79
N ASP A 185 -26.63 3.68 10.04
CA ASP A 185 -26.98 3.21 11.38
C ASP A 185 -26.33 1.86 11.64
N ASP A 186 -24.99 1.84 11.65
CA ASP A 186 -24.19 0.63 11.86
C ASP A 186 -23.32 0.70 13.14
N SER A 187 -23.53 1.74 13.95
CA SER A 187 -22.78 2.01 15.18
C SER A 187 -21.27 2.24 14.98
N LEU A 188 -20.81 2.43 13.73
CA LEU A 188 -19.42 2.74 13.43
C LEU A 188 -19.20 4.25 13.22
N PRO A 189 -18.03 4.78 13.56
CA PRO A 189 -17.70 6.18 13.30
C PRO A 189 -17.60 6.43 11.79
N GLN A 190 -18.16 7.54 11.32
CA GLN A 190 -18.27 7.89 9.91
C GLN A 190 -17.56 9.19 9.55
N SER A 191 -16.96 9.87 10.53
CA SER A 191 -16.22 11.12 10.34
C SER A 191 -14.90 11.08 11.09
N LEU A 192 -13.94 11.92 10.69
CA LEU A 192 -12.61 11.95 11.30
C LEU A 192 -12.68 12.19 12.81
N ASP A 193 -13.46 13.15 13.27
CA ASP A 193 -13.62 13.45 14.70
C ASP A 193 -14.23 12.28 15.49
N GLN A 194 -15.20 11.57 14.92
CA GLN A 194 -15.76 10.36 15.51
C GLN A 194 -14.72 9.23 15.55
N CYS A 195 -13.95 9.01 14.47
CA CYS A 195 -12.88 8.00 14.43
C CYS A 195 -11.80 8.28 15.49
N ILE A 196 -11.38 9.55 15.62
CA ILE A 196 -10.40 9.94 16.63
C ILE A 196 -10.91 9.58 18.03
N ARG A 197 -12.14 9.96 18.36
CA ARG A 197 -12.73 9.68 19.68
C ARG A 197 -12.97 8.19 19.93
N ALA A 198 -13.46 7.45 18.93
CA ALA A 198 -13.81 6.04 19.08
C ALA A 198 -12.57 5.14 19.21
N TYR A 199 -11.50 5.44 18.48
CA TYR A 199 -10.33 4.58 18.39
C TYR A 199 -9.07 5.14 19.06
N GLY A 200 -9.13 6.34 19.65
CA GLY A 200 -7.98 6.99 20.26
C GLY A 200 -6.83 7.23 19.27
N LEU A 201 -7.17 7.65 18.04
CA LEU A 201 -6.20 7.79 16.96
C LEU A 201 -5.16 8.87 17.27
N ARG A 202 -3.90 8.57 16.91
CA ARG A 202 -2.74 9.47 17.07
C ARG A 202 -1.92 9.62 15.80
N HIS A 203 -2.09 8.74 14.81
CA HIS A 203 -1.32 8.77 13.58
C HIS A 203 -2.26 8.85 12.38
N PHE A 204 -1.97 9.80 11.49
CA PHE A 204 -2.83 10.11 10.36
C PHE A 204 -2.05 10.08 9.06
N LYS A 205 -2.70 9.62 8.00
CA LYS A 205 -2.23 9.73 6.61
C LYS A 205 -3.21 10.64 5.87
N ILE A 206 -2.77 11.84 5.53
CA ILE A 206 -3.62 12.87 4.93
C ILE A 206 -3.37 12.88 3.43
N LYS A 207 -4.42 12.68 2.65
CA LYS A 207 -4.35 12.75 1.19
C LYS A 207 -4.28 14.18 0.71
N ILE A 208 -3.44 14.43 -0.31
CA ILE A 208 -3.38 15.67 -1.07
C ILE A 208 -3.69 15.41 -2.54
N SER A 209 -4.29 16.40 -3.21
CA SER A 209 -4.77 16.28 -4.59
C SER A 209 -3.78 16.79 -5.63
N GLY A 210 -2.80 17.60 -5.22
CA GLY A 210 -1.89 18.33 -6.08
C GLY A 210 -2.43 19.71 -6.54
N ASP A 211 -3.65 20.08 -6.15
CA ASP A 211 -4.17 21.43 -6.27
C ASP A 211 -3.83 22.20 -4.99
N PRO A 212 -2.96 23.21 -5.05
CA PRO A 212 -2.46 23.86 -3.83
C PRO A 212 -3.52 24.60 -3.03
N ASP A 213 -4.50 25.23 -3.68
CA ASP A 213 -5.53 26.00 -3.00
C ASP A 213 -6.55 25.06 -2.31
N ALA A 214 -6.98 24.03 -3.01
CA ALA A 214 -7.88 23.01 -2.47
C ALA A 214 -7.21 22.22 -1.34
N ASP A 215 -5.95 21.86 -1.49
CA ASP A 215 -5.19 21.12 -0.48
C ASP A 215 -4.95 21.96 0.76
N LEU A 216 -4.64 23.26 0.60
CA LEU A 216 -4.45 24.17 1.74
C LEU A 216 -5.75 24.40 2.52
N GLU A 217 -6.86 24.65 1.82
CA GLU A 217 -8.17 24.78 2.47
C GLU A 217 -8.53 23.52 3.26
N ARG A 218 -8.37 22.35 2.63
CA ARG A 218 -8.65 21.09 3.30
C ARG A 218 -7.71 20.83 4.47
N LEU A 219 -6.42 21.13 4.33
CA LEU A 219 -5.41 20.95 5.38
C LEU A 219 -5.71 21.82 6.61
N HIS A 220 -6.18 23.06 6.43
CA HIS A 220 -6.67 23.91 7.53
C HIS A 220 -7.76 23.22 8.34
N ARG A 221 -8.74 22.62 7.66
CA ARG A 221 -9.87 21.94 8.30
C ARG A 221 -9.44 20.65 8.99
N VAL A 222 -8.59 19.83 8.33
CA VAL A 222 -8.04 18.60 8.89
C VAL A 222 -7.19 18.90 10.11
N ALA A 223 -6.31 19.89 10.02
CA ALA A 223 -5.46 20.33 11.13
C ALA A 223 -6.29 20.79 12.34
N ALA A 224 -7.33 21.59 12.11
CA ALA A 224 -8.24 22.02 13.17
C ALA A 224 -8.93 20.83 13.85
N THR A 225 -9.48 19.87 13.07
CA THR A 225 -10.15 18.67 13.60
C THR A 225 -9.17 17.79 14.40
N ILE A 226 -7.98 17.53 13.87
CA ILE A 226 -6.98 16.69 14.57
C ILE A 226 -6.50 17.38 15.86
N THR A 227 -6.13 18.65 15.79
CA THR A 227 -5.68 19.42 16.96
C THR A 227 -6.74 19.50 18.06
N GLN A 228 -8.02 19.56 17.68
CA GLN A 228 -9.12 19.61 18.64
C GLN A 228 -9.41 18.28 19.32
N HIS A 229 -9.24 17.16 18.62
CA HIS A 229 -9.76 15.86 19.07
C HIS A 229 -8.69 14.80 19.35
N ALA A 230 -7.50 14.91 18.76
CA ALA A 230 -6.40 13.98 19.02
C ALA A 230 -5.54 14.46 20.22
N PRO A 231 -4.82 13.53 20.90
CA PRO A 231 -3.82 13.90 21.89
C PRO A 231 -2.68 14.74 21.28
N ASP A 232 -2.01 15.57 22.08
CA ASP A 232 -0.96 16.50 21.65
C ASP A 232 0.26 15.82 20.98
N ASP A 233 0.47 14.52 21.25
CA ASP A 233 1.54 13.69 20.69
C ASP A 233 1.18 13.02 19.36
N PHE A 234 0.16 13.54 18.64
CA PHE A 234 -0.19 13.04 17.33
C PHE A 234 0.92 13.25 16.31
N ALA A 235 0.91 12.43 15.26
CA ALA A 235 1.79 12.59 14.10
C ALA A 235 1.03 12.30 12.80
N PHE A 236 1.52 12.84 11.69
CA PHE A 236 0.89 12.58 10.41
C PHE A 236 1.91 12.45 9.26
N SER A 237 1.46 11.87 8.15
CA SER A 237 2.13 11.91 6.86
C SER A 237 1.19 12.53 5.82
N LEU A 238 1.75 13.17 4.80
CA LEU A 238 1.04 13.55 3.60
C LEU A 238 1.22 12.46 2.55
N ASP A 239 0.17 12.16 1.78
CA ASP A 239 0.24 11.21 0.66
C ASP A 239 -0.20 11.89 -0.63
N GLY A 240 0.79 12.11 -1.53
CA GLY A 240 0.60 12.76 -2.82
C GLY A 240 -0.04 11.87 -3.88
N ASN A 241 -0.14 10.58 -3.67
CA ASN A 241 -0.72 9.62 -4.63
C ASN A 241 -0.22 9.77 -6.06
N GLU A 242 1.06 10.16 -6.23
CA GLU A 242 1.72 10.30 -7.54
C GLU A 242 1.15 11.47 -8.38
N GLN A 243 0.68 12.54 -7.73
CA GLN A 243 0.06 13.67 -8.44
C GLN A 243 1.08 14.56 -9.17
N PHE A 244 2.35 14.56 -8.74
CA PHE A 244 3.35 15.48 -9.27
C PHE A 244 4.20 14.85 -10.37
N ALA A 245 4.33 15.57 -11.50
CA ALA A 245 5.07 15.12 -12.67
C ALA A 245 6.60 15.41 -12.57
N SER A 246 7.03 16.24 -11.63
CA SER A 246 8.44 16.59 -11.40
C SER A 246 8.70 16.96 -9.94
N VAL A 247 9.96 16.95 -9.54
CA VAL A 247 10.39 17.43 -8.22
C VAL A 247 10.06 18.91 -8.07
N GLU A 248 10.30 19.73 -9.09
CA GLU A 248 10.00 21.18 -9.08
C GLU A 248 8.51 21.44 -8.80
N SER A 249 7.60 20.73 -9.47
CA SER A 249 6.15 20.89 -9.24
C SER A 249 5.76 20.54 -7.80
N PHE A 250 6.38 19.50 -7.24
CA PHE A 250 6.17 19.14 -5.84
C PHE A 250 6.77 20.17 -4.89
N GLN A 251 7.98 20.67 -5.14
CA GLN A 251 8.64 21.71 -4.34
C GLN A 251 7.79 22.98 -4.27
N HIS A 252 7.22 23.40 -5.40
CA HIS A 252 6.35 24.58 -5.45
C HIS A 252 5.11 24.37 -4.57
N HIS A 253 4.43 23.24 -4.72
CA HIS A 253 3.27 22.87 -3.91
C HIS A 253 3.62 22.80 -2.41
N TRP A 254 4.72 22.13 -2.09
CA TRP A 254 5.24 22.02 -0.72
C TRP A 254 5.49 23.39 -0.08
N ALA A 255 6.12 24.31 -0.82
CA ALA A 255 6.41 25.65 -0.32
C ALA A 255 5.12 26.42 0.04
N GLN A 256 4.05 26.23 -0.73
CA GLN A 256 2.74 26.85 -0.44
C GLN A 256 2.12 26.24 0.82
N LEU A 257 2.09 24.92 0.95
CA LEU A 257 1.50 24.27 2.13
C LEU A 257 2.31 24.56 3.41
N SER A 258 3.62 24.36 3.36
CA SER A 258 4.49 24.50 4.55
C SER A 258 4.72 25.96 4.95
N GLY A 259 4.57 26.89 4.02
CA GLY A 259 4.71 28.32 4.25
C GLY A 259 3.49 29.00 4.88
N ASP A 260 2.36 28.33 4.95
CA ASP A 260 1.15 28.93 5.54
C ASP A 260 1.22 28.96 7.07
N PRO A 261 1.13 30.16 7.69
CA PRO A 261 1.29 30.32 9.14
C PRO A 261 0.17 29.62 9.94
N LYS A 262 -0.99 29.37 9.35
CA LYS A 262 -2.10 28.71 10.05
C LYS A 262 -1.85 27.23 10.29
N VAL A 263 -1.01 26.59 9.48
CA VAL A 263 -0.64 25.17 9.63
C VAL A 263 0.79 24.96 10.09
N ALA A 264 1.59 26.02 10.29
CA ALA A 264 2.98 25.92 10.72
C ALA A 264 3.12 25.12 12.03
N GLY A 265 2.20 25.28 12.98
CA GLY A 265 2.18 24.49 14.21
C GLY A 265 1.87 23.00 13.95
N PHE A 266 0.97 22.70 13.04
CA PHE A 266 0.57 21.37 12.65
C PHE A 266 1.71 20.63 11.92
N PHE A 267 2.44 21.31 11.04
CA PHE A 267 3.58 20.73 10.31
C PHE A 267 4.73 20.23 11.19
N ARG A 268 4.82 20.70 12.45
CA ARG A 268 5.80 20.14 13.40
C ARG A 268 5.57 18.67 13.74
N HIS A 269 4.38 18.16 13.48
CA HIS A 269 3.99 16.76 13.68
C HIS A 269 4.10 15.90 12.41
N LEU A 270 4.61 16.47 11.31
CA LEU A 270 4.80 15.74 10.06
C LEU A 270 5.96 14.76 10.18
N LEU A 271 5.74 13.51 9.80
CA LEU A 271 6.75 12.46 9.76
C LEU A 271 7.48 12.41 8.42
N PHE A 272 6.71 12.38 7.32
CA PHE A 272 7.21 12.29 5.95
C PHE A 272 6.09 12.58 4.94
N VAL A 273 6.50 12.76 3.68
CA VAL A 273 5.59 12.80 2.54
C VAL A 273 5.72 11.50 1.76
N GLU A 274 4.58 10.85 1.50
CA GLU A 274 4.46 9.56 0.82
C GLU A 274 4.12 9.79 -0.65
N GLN A 275 4.86 9.14 -1.55
CA GLN A 275 4.59 9.05 -2.98
C GLN A 275 4.11 10.36 -3.66
N PRO A 276 4.83 11.47 -3.55
CA PRO A 276 4.42 12.70 -4.23
C PRO A 276 4.57 12.59 -5.75
N LEU A 277 5.64 11.97 -6.22
CA LEU A 277 5.99 11.88 -7.63
C LEU A 277 5.34 10.68 -8.32
N ARG A 278 5.11 10.82 -9.63
CA ARG A 278 4.62 9.75 -10.46
C ARG A 278 5.57 8.54 -10.42
N ARG A 279 5.00 7.32 -10.41
CA ARG A 279 5.76 6.07 -10.28
C ARG A 279 6.75 5.79 -11.41
N ASP A 280 6.47 6.34 -12.60
CA ASP A 280 7.32 6.18 -13.77
C ASP A 280 8.65 6.94 -13.66
N ILE A 281 8.73 7.94 -12.80
CA ILE A 281 9.94 8.75 -12.57
C ILE A 281 10.48 8.65 -11.14
N ALA A 282 9.66 8.23 -10.17
CA ALA A 282 9.98 8.34 -8.74
C ALA A 282 11.28 7.63 -8.32
N LEU A 283 11.70 6.61 -9.07
CA LEU A 283 12.93 5.84 -8.79
C LEU A 283 14.08 6.18 -9.75
N ASP A 284 13.93 7.19 -10.61
CA ASP A 284 15.01 7.62 -11.49
C ASP A 284 16.16 8.23 -10.67
N LYS A 285 17.39 7.88 -11.04
CA LYS A 285 18.58 8.40 -10.33
C LYS A 285 18.62 9.92 -10.33
N SER A 286 18.24 10.58 -11.43
CA SER A 286 18.19 12.05 -11.55
C SER A 286 17.24 12.68 -10.55
N VAL A 287 16.07 12.05 -10.34
CA VAL A 287 15.08 12.46 -9.34
C VAL A 287 15.62 12.29 -7.92
N GLY A 288 16.29 11.17 -7.64
CA GLY A 288 16.96 10.95 -6.35
C GLY A 288 18.06 11.99 -6.08
N ASP A 289 18.88 12.32 -7.09
CA ASP A 289 19.93 13.34 -6.99
C ASP A 289 19.34 14.76 -6.79
N GLU A 290 18.16 15.04 -7.33
CA GLU A 290 17.45 16.31 -7.17
C GLU A 290 16.83 16.42 -5.76
N LEU A 291 16.15 15.38 -5.30
CA LEU A 291 15.57 15.30 -3.96
C LEU A 291 16.65 15.39 -2.86
N ALA A 292 17.82 14.79 -3.07
CA ALA A 292 18.95 14.86 -2.13
C ALA A 292 19.54 16.28 -1.96
N ARG A 293 19.29 17.19 -2.90
CA ARG A 293 19.70 18.60 -2.82
C ARG A 293 18.62 19.51 -2.23
N TRP A 294 17.45 18.98 -1.99
CA TRP A 294 16.37 19.74 -1.38
C TRP A 294 16.66 19.91 0.11
N PRO A 295 16.61 21.15 0.64
CA PRO A 295 16.95 21.48 2.02
C PRO A 295 15.96 20.92 3.05
#